data_de993e0a2aaf365f5d079dca5ae8310d
#
_entry.id   de993e0a2aaf365f5d079dca5ae8310d
#
_cell.length_a   1.000
_cell.length_b   1.000
_cell.length_c   1.000
_cell.angle_alpha   90.00
_cell.angle_beta   90.00
_cell.angle_gamma   90.00
#
_symmetry.space_group_name_H-M   'P 1'
#
loop_
_entity.id
_entity.type
_entity.pdbx_description
1 polymer ?
#
loop_
_entity_poly.entity_id
_entity_poly.type
_entity_poly.pdbx_seq_one_letter_code
_entity_poly.pdbx_strand_id
1 'polypeptide(L)'
;MSSISDLERMRDEKDIDGLIKSLDTNEDKRVREKAAYILGDIDAKEAVEPLIRILNDEYWPIRKAAALSLGRIGDKKAVEPLIGVLRDDYWHVRQTAALSLGAIGDRRAVEPIIKALEDGCLNVQCEVVDALGNLGDDRAIDPIARVLKENDYLLKSCAVRSLGKIGDDAAVESLASSLKDESYLVRVNAANALGTIGSEKALLYLKEALETSNGESHEFESTLKRAINKITSK
;
A
#
# COMPACT_ATOMS: atom_id res chain seq x y z
N MET A 1 -21.66 -23.50 18.45
CA MET A 1 -21.29 -22.94 17.14
C MET A 1 -22.07 -21.67 16.92
N SER A 2 -21.37 -20.57 16.74
CA SER A 2 -21.98 -19.27 16.49
C SER A 2 -22.55 -19.21 15.06
N SER A 3 -23.59 -18.43 14.83
CA SER A 3 -24.11 -18.14 13.48
C SER A 3 -23.63 -16.72 13.02
N ILE A 4 -23.78 -16.42 11.74
CA ILE A 4 -23.48 -15.07 11.21
C ILE A 4 -24.35 -14.00 11.91
N SER A 5 -25.63 -14.31 12.20
CA SER A 5 -26.52 -13.41 12.92
C SER A 5 -26.11 -13.20 14.39
N ASP A 6 -25.50 -14.20 15.02
CA ASP A 6 -24.94 -14.04 16.37
C ASP A 6 -23.76 -13.07 16.36
N LEU A 7 -22.89 -13.13 15.32
CA LEU A 7 -21.77 -12.20 15.19
C LEU A 7 -22.22 -10.74 15.00
N GLU A 8 -23.29 -10.51 14.24
CA GLU A 8 -23.86 -9.17 14.05
C GLU A 8 -24.42 -8.63 15.38
N ARG A 9 -25.13 -9.46 16.13
CA ARG A 9 -25.58 -9.10 17.48
C ARG A 9 -24.40 -8.78 18.42
N MET A 10 -23.37 -9.66 18.46
CA MET A 10 -22.16 -9.42 19.27
C MET A 10 -21.47 -8.11 18.89
N ARG A 11 -21.40 -7.77 17.60
CA ARG A 11 -20.89 -6.47 17.13
C ARG A 11 -21.69 -5.32 17.72
N ASP A 12 -23.02 -5.37 17.62
CA ASP A 12 -23.91 -4.29 18.04
C ASP A 12 -23.92 -4.14 19.58
N GLU A 13 -23.78 -5.26 20.30
CA GLU A 13 -23.64 -5.30 21.77
C GLU A 13 -22.21 -5.02 22.26
N LYS A 14 -21.23 -4.91 21.34
CA LYS A 14 -19.79 -4.79 21.61
C LYS A 14 -19.26 -5.95 22.47
N ASP A 15 -19.77 -7.16 22.26
CA ASP A 15 -19.26 -8.38 22.89
C ASP A 15 -17.98 -8.84 22.21
N ILE A 16 -16.85 -8.16 22.54
CA ILE A 16 -15.53 -8.47 22.00
C ILE A 16 -15.09 -9.89 22.39
N ASP A 17 -15.37 -10.34 23.59
CA ASP A 17 -15.01 -11.67 24.06
C ASP A 17 -15.73 -12.77 23.28
N GLY A 18 -17.03 -12.57 22.98
CA GLY A 18 -17.80 -13.47 22.12
C GLY A 18 -17.27 -13.54 20.70
N LEU A 19 -16.91 -12.39 20.12
CA LEU A 19 -16.28 -12.30 18.80
C LEU A 19 -14.90 -13.00 18.79
N ILE A 20 -14.07 -12.80 19.80
CA ILE A 20 -12.77 -13.48 19.93
C ILE A 20 -12.96 -15.01 20.03
N LYS A 21 -13.91 -15.49 20.82
CA LYS A 21 -14.23 -16.91 20.90
C LYS A 21 -14.67 -17.49 19.57
N SER A 22 -15.33 -16.68 18.73
CA SER A 22 -15.77 -17.10 17.40
C SER A 22 -14.62 -17.26 16.39
N LEU A 23 -13.37 -16.93 16.76
CA LEU A 23 -12.17 -17.26 15.98
C LEU A 23 -11.67 -18.71 16.21
N ASP A 24 -12.25 -19.45 17.15
CA ASP A 24 -11.81 -20.80 17.48
C ASP A 24 -11.96 -21.77 16.28
N THR A 25 -11.03 -22.72 16.16
CA THR A 25 -11.00 -23.72 15.08
C THR A 25 -12.22 -24.68 15.08
N ASN A 26 -12.95 -24.79 16.19
CA ASN A 26 -14.19 -25.54 16.27
C ASN A 26 -15.40 -24.83 15.61
N GLU A 27 -15.27 -23.54 15.26
CA GLU A 27 -16.30 -22.78 14.56
C GLU A 27 -16.22 -23.00 13.03
N ASP A 28 -17.34 -22.76 12.35
CA ASP A 28 -17.37 -22.77 10.88
C ASP A 28 -16.41 -21.71 10.32
N LYS A 29 -15.68 -22.05 9.26
CA LYS A 29 -14.69 -21.17 8.64
C LYS A 29 -15.25 -19.81 8.22
N ARG A 30 -16.53 -19.74 7.80
CA ARG A 30 -17.20 -18.47 7.44
C ARG A 30 -17.48 -17.62 8.68
N VAL A 31 -17.78 -18.27 9.80
CA VAL A 31 -17.96 -17.60 11.09
C VAL A 31 -16.64 -17.00 11.55
N ARG A 32 -15.56 -17.80 11.51
CA ARG A 32 -14.20 -17.35 11.88
C ARG A 32 -13.73 -16.16 11.02
N GLU A 33 -13.89 -16.27 9.69
CA GLU A 33 -13.55 -15.21 8.75
C GLU A 33 -14.33 -13.92 9.04
N LYS A 34 -15.66 -14.03 9.22
CA LYS A 34 -16.52 -12.87 9.50
C LYS A 34 -16.22 -12.26 10.87
N ALA A 35 -15.96 -13.07 11.90
CA ALA A 35 -15.57 -12.60 13.22
C ALA A 35 -14.26 -11.78 13.16
N ALA A 36 -13.26 -12.29 12.40
CA ALA A 36 -12.00 -11.57 12.20
C ALA A 36 -12.23 -10.18 11.55
N TYR A 37 -13.05 -10.09 10.50
CA TYR A 37 -13.38 -8.79 9.88
C TYR A 37 -14.09 -7.85 10.86
N ILE A 38 -15.08 -8.34 11.61
CA ILE A 38 -15.83 -7.51 12.57
C ILE A 38 -14.87 -6.94 13.62
N LEU A 39 -13.96 -7.74 14.17
CA LEU A 39 -12.99 -7.28 15.17
C LEU A 39 -12.10 -6.15 14.63
N GLY A 40 -11.70 -6.21 13.37
CA GLY A 40 -10.97 -5.14 12.71
C GLY A 40 -11.82 -3.89 12.47
N ASP A 41 -13.09 -4.08 12.07
CA ASP A 41 -14.02 -2.96 11.77
C ASP A 41 -14.38 -2.15 13.02
N ILE A 42 -14.41 -2.78 14.19
CA ILE A 42 -14.71 -2.11 15.48
C ILE A 42 -13.46 -1.68 16.25
N ASP A 43 -12.26 -1.78 15.65
CA ASP A 43 -10.97 -1.44 16.28
C ASP A 43 -10.74 -2.17 17.64
N ALA A 44 -11.06 -3.47 17.68
CA ALA A 44 -10.94 -4.29 18.91
C ALA A 44 -9.48 -4.58 19.22
N LYS A 45 -8.84 -3.75 20.04
CA LYS A 45 -7.40 -3.89 20.42
C LYS A 45 -7.12 -5.14 21.22
N GLU A 46 -8.08 -5.63 21.97
CA GLU A 46 -8.02 -6.89 22.72
C GLU A 46 -7.88 -8.10 21.81
N ALA A 47 -8.31 -7.97 20.54
CA ALA A 47 -8.24 -9.03 19.54
C ALA A 47 -6.89 -9.15 18.83
N VAL A 48 -5.91 -8.28 19.07
CA VAL A 48 -4.61 -8.30 18.37
C VAL A 48 -3.93 -9.65 18.48
N GLU A 49 -3.74 -10.19 19.67
CA GLU A 49 -3.11 -11.50 19.89
C GLU A 49 -3.94 -12.67 19.30
N PRO A 50 -5.28 -12.73 19.51
CA PRO A 50 -6.12 -13.67 18.79
C PRO A 50 -6.00 -13.62 17.27
N LEU A 51 -6.00 -12.43 16.66
CA LEU A 51 -5.85 -12.25 15.22
C LEU A 51 -4.46 -12.68 14.72
N ILE A 52 -3.39 -12.39 15.47
CA ILE A 52 -2.04 -12.87 15.17
C ILE A 52 -2.00 -14.40 15.09
N ARG A 53 -2.66 -15.10 16.02
CA ARG A 53 -2.68 -16.57 15.99
C ARG A 53 -3.31 -17.14 14.72
N ILE A 54 -4.40 -16.55 14.21
CA ILE A 54 -5.09 -17.02 13.01
C ILE A 54 -4.46 -16.53 11.69
N LEU A 55 -3.34 -15.79 11.73
CA LEU A 55 -2.50 -15.58 10.54
C LEU A 55 -1.90 -16.89 9.98
N ASN A 56 -1.87 -17.95 10.80
CA ASN A 56 -1.42 -19.29 10.40
C ASN A 56 -2.56 -20.27 10.17
N ASP A 57 -3.81 -19.80 10.01
CA ASP A 57 -4.95 -20.67 9.73
C ASP A 57 -4.77 -21.42 8.40
N GLU A 58 -5.23 -22.66 8.32
CA GLU A 58 -5.17 -23.47 7.09
C GLU A 58 -5.95 -22.85 5.93
N TYR A 59 -7.01 -22.08 6.25
CA TYR A 59 -7.90 -21.46 5.26
C TYR A 59 -7.46 -20.03 4.95
N TRP A 60 -6.93 -19.79 3.74
CA TRP A 60 -6.36 -18.50 3.36
C TRP A 60 -7.31 -17.30 3.52
N PRO A 61 -8.65 -17.36 3.35
CA PRO A 61 -9.52 -16.23 3.60
C PRO A 61 -9.49 -15.75 5.05
N ILE A 62 -9.31 -16.68 6.01
CA ILE A 62 -9.15 -16.33 7.42
C ILE A 62 -7.81 -15.63 7.66
N ARG A 63 -6.71 -16.12 7.08
CA ARG A 63 -5.40 -15.44 7.15
C ARG A 63 -5.48 -14.03 6.59
N LYS A 64 -6.14 -13.86 5.42
CA LYS A 64 -6.39 -12.55 4.82
C LYS A 64 -7.21 -11.64 5.73
N ALA A 65 -8.32 -12.14 6.28
CA ALA A 65 -9.18 -11.37 7.19
C ALA A 65 -8.40 -10.91 8.43
N ALA A 66 -7.59 -11.80 9.02
CA ALA A 66 -6.72 -11.48 10.15
C ALA A 66 -5.70 -10.39 9.78
N ALA A 67 -5.00 -10.54 8.67
CA ALA A 67 -4.01 -9.56 8.21
C ALA A 67 -4.64 -8.18 8.00
N LEU A 68 -5.81 -8.10 7.35
CA LEU A 68 -6.52 -6.84 7.13
C LEU A 68 -6.95 -6.19 8.45
N SER A 69 -7.50 -6.99 9.36
CA SER A 69 -7.98 -6.50 10.66
C SER A 69 -6.85 -5.99 11.54
N LEU A 70 -5.70 -6.68 11.55
CA LEU A 70 -4.49 -6.19 12.22
C LEU A 70 -4.00 -4.87 11.64
N GLY A 71 -4.07 -4.70 10.31
CA GLY A 71 -3.73 -3.44 9.65
C GLY A 71 -4.66 -2.29 10.04
N ARG A 72 -5.98 -2.56 10.19
CA ARG A 72 -6.98 -1.57 10.63
C ARG A 72 -6.79 -1.16 12.09
N ILE A 73 -6.54 -2.13 12.97
CA ILE A 73 -6.26 -1.89 14.40
C ILE A 73 -4.95 -1.12 14.58
N GLY A 74 -3.95 -1.31 13.71
CA GLY A 74 -2.73 -0.54 13.69
C GLY A 74 -1.76 -0.81 14.84
N ASP A 75 -1.92 -1.90 15.62
CA ASP A 75 -1.01 -2.22 16.71
C ASP A 75 0.34 -2.73 16.17
N LYS A 76 1.42 -2.11 16.63
CA LYS A 76 2.80 -2.46 16.22
C LYS A 76 3.24 -3.88 16.58
N LYS A 77 2.53 -4.57 17.47
CA LYS A 77 2.76 -5.99 17.76
C LYS A 77 2.49 -6.88 16.53
N ALA A 78 1.62 -6.43 15.62
CA ALA A 78 1.29 -7.16 14.40
C ALA A 78 2.39 -7.10 13.33
N VAL A 79 3.37 -6.21 13.44
CA VAL A 79 4.37 -5.96 12.39
C VAL A 79 5.16 -7.21 12.05
N GLU A 80 5.82 -7.83 13.03
CA GLU A 80 6.63 -9.05 12.79
C GLU A 80 5.79 -10.23 12.27
N PRO A 81 4.61 -10.54 12.86
CA PRO A 81 3.71 -11.54 12.29
C PRO A 81 3.31 -11.25 10.84
N LEU A 82 2.95 -10.00 10.50
CA LEU A 82 2.57 -9.61 9.14
C LEU A 82 3.74 -9.69 8.15
N ILE A 83 4.97 -9.40 8.59
CA ILE A 83 6.18 -9.62 7.78
C ILE A 83 6.31 -11.10 7.38
N GLY A 84 6.02 -12.04 8.29
CA GLY A 84 5.97 -13.48 7.97
C GLY A 84 4.97 -13.81 6.86
N VAL A 85 3.83 -13.14 6.86
CA VAL A 85 2.71 -13.34 5.91
C VAL A 85 3.02 -12.77 4.51
N LEU A 86 4.03 -11.92 4.34
CA LEU A 86 4.50 -11.48 3.02
C LEU A 86 4.98 -12.63 2.12
N ARG A 87 5.14 -13.83 2.67
CA ARG A 87 5.57 -15.05 1.95
C ARG A 87 4.47 -16.12 1.88
N ASP A 88 3.21 -15.74 2.13
CA ASP A 88 2.07 -16.67 2.04
C ASP A 88 1.94 -17.27 0.63
N ASP A 89 1.51 -18.51 0.53
CA ASP A 89 1.29 -19.19 -0.75
C ASP A 89 0.25 -18.46 -1.62
N TYR A 90 -0.74 -17.81 -1.00
CA TYR A 90 -1.83 -17.13 -1.68
C TYR A 90 -1.53 -15.63 -1.85
N TRP A 91 -1.48 -15.17 -3.09
CA TRP A 91 -1.16 -13.78 -3.41
C TRP A 91 -2.09 -12.75 -2.74
N HIS A 92 -3.38 -13.08 -2.54
CA HIS A 92 -4.32 -12.20 -1.83
C HIS A 92 -3.89 -11.93 -0.38
N VAL A 93 -3.30 -12.94 0.28
CA VAL A 93 -2.82 -12.83 1.66
C VAL A 93 -1.55 -11.97 1.69
N ARG A 94 -0.61 -12.21 0.76
CA ARG A 94 0.62 -11.40 0.63
C ARG A 94 0.30 -9.93 0.34
N GLN A 95 -0.64 -9.67 -0.60
CA GLN A 95 -1.10 -8.31 -0.91
C GLN A 95 -1.66 -7.63 0.33
N THR A 96 -2.56 -8.32 1.06
CA THR A 96 -3.17 -7.76 2.28
C THR A 96 -2.14 -7.51 3.37
N ALA A 97 -1.11 -8.37 3.49
CA ALA A 97 -0.02 -8.16 4.44
C ALA A 97 0.77 -6.88 4.11
N ALA A 98 1.11 -6.65 2.83
CA ALA A 98 1.78 -5.42 2.39
C ALA A 98 0.93 -4.17 2.68
N LEU A 99 -0.36 -4.19 2.32
CA LEU A 99 -1.32 -3.13 2.64
C LEU A 99 -1.33 -2.81 4.14
N SER A 100 -1.45 -3.84 4.98
CA SER A 100 -1.56 -3.70 6.43
C SER A 100 -0.28 -3.17 7.05
N LEU A 101 0.90 -3.62 6.60
CA LEU A 101 2.18 -3.09 7.04
C LEU A 101 2.37 -1.62 6.65
N GLY A 102 1.95 -1.25 5.44
CA GLY A 102 1.93 0.15 5.00
C GLY A 102 0.99 1.03 5.82
N ALA A 103 -0.16 0.49 6.24
CA ALA A 103 -1.13 1.19 7.09
C ALA A 103 -0.65 1.36 8.54
N ILE A 104 0.02 0.34 9.12
CA ILE A 104 0.61 0.42 10.47
C ILE A 104 1.74 1.46 10.51
N GLY A 105 2.50 1.63 9.43
CA GLY A 105 3.51 2.68 9.32
C GLY A 105 4.79 2.45 10.14
N ASP A 106 5.10 1.22 10.54
CA ASP A 106 6.32 0.92 11.31
C ASP A 106 7.51 0.65 10.40
N ARG A 107 8.61 1.39 10.61
CA ARG A 107 9.83 1.31 9.79
C ARG A 107 10.54 -0.04 9.79
N ARG A 108 10.24 -0.94 10.73
CA ARG A 108 10.73 -2.33 10.71
C ARG A 108 10.28 -3.09 9.46
N ALA A 109 9.13 -2.71 8.88
CA ALA A 109 8.58 -3.33 7.69
C ALA A 109 9.28 -2.94 6.38
N VAL A 110 10.07 -1.87 6.35
CA VAL A 110 10.66 -1.32 5.10
C VAL A 110 11.48 -2.36 4.36
N GLU A 111 12.50 -2.94 4.99
CA GLU A 111 13.37 -3.91 4.33
C GLU A 111 12.64 -5.21 3.91
N PRO A 112 11.76 -5.79 4.74
CA PRO A 112 10.92 -6.91 4.31
C PRO A 112 10.03 -6.59 3.11
N ILE A 113 9.42 -5.39 3.07
CA ILE A 113 8.55 -4.97 1.96
C ILE A 113 9.40 -4.71 0.69
N ILE A 114 10.60 -4.12 0.81
CA ILE A 114 11.51 -3.97 -0.34
C ILE A 114 11.80 -5.33 -0.98
N LYS A 115 12.05 -6.38 -0.19
CA LYS A 115 12.24 -7.75 -0.72
C LYS A 115 11.02 -8.31 -1.42
N ALA A 116 9.82 -7.89 -1.02
CA ALA A 116 8.56 -8.32 -1.65
C ALA A 116 8.29 -7.63 -3.00
N LEU A 117 9.11 -6.66 -3.44
CA LEU A 117 9.05 -6.12 -4.80
C LEU A 117 9.31 -7.18 -5.88
N GLU A 118 10.00 -8.28 -5.53
CA GLU A 118 10.28 -9.41 -6.42
C GLU A 118 9.12 -10.42 -6.50
N ASP A 119 7.94 -10.12 -5.95
CA ASP A 119 6.78 -11.03 -6.00
C ASP A 119 6.36 -11.31 -7.45
N GLY A 120 6.03 -12.56 -7.75
CA GLY A 120 5.58 -12.95 -9.09
C GLY A 120 4.18 -12.45 -9.48
N CYS A 121 3.43 -11.84 -8.57
CA CYS A 121 2.08 -11.31 -8.81
C CYS A 121 2.09 -9.79 -8.88
N LEU A 122 1.67 -9.24 -10.02
CA LEU A 122 1.63 -7.79 -10.25
C LEU A 122 0.79 -7.05 -9.19
N ASN A 123 -0.34 -7.62 -8.75
CA ASN A 123 -1.17 -7.01 -7.72
C ASN A 123 -0.42 -6.88 -6.38
N VAL A 124 0.42 -7.86 -6.05
CA VAL A 124 1.26 -7.81 -4.85
C VAL A 124 2.35 -6.76 -5.02
N GLN A 125 3.03 -6.72 -6.17
CA GLN A 125 4.06 -5.72 -6.45
C GLN A 125 3.51 -4.29 -6.35
N CYS A 126 2.34 -4.02 -6.94
CA CYS A 126 1.69 -2.70 -6.83
C CYS A 126 1.41 -2.32 -5.39
N GLU A 127 0.86 -3.25 -4.59
CA GLU A 127 0.57 -2.99 -3.17
C GLU A 127 1.84 -2.77 -2.35
N VAL A 128 2.90 -3.56 -2.62
CA VAL A 128 4.22 -3.43 -2.01
C VAL A 128 4.80 -2.03 -2.28
N VAL A 129 4.73 -1.58 -3.53
CA VAL A 129 5.17 -0.23 -3.92
C VAL A 129 4.35 0.85 -3.21
N ASP A 130 3.03 0.71 -3.14
CA ASP A 130 2.16 1.66 -2.43
C ASP A 130 2.44 1.66 -0.91
N ALA A 131 2.68 0.50 -0.31
CA ALA A 131 3.06 0.36 1.09
C ALA A 131 4.39 1.07 1.41
N LEU A 132 5.40 0.94 0.54
CA LEU A 132 6.67 1.67 0.66
C LEU A 132 6.47 3.18 0.58
N GLY A 133 5.62 3.64 -0.33
CA GLY A 133 5.24 5.05 -0.43
C GLY A 133 4.55 5.57 0.83
N ASN A 134 3.70 4.75 1.47
CA ASN A 134 3.02 5.11 2.72
C ASN A 134 3.97 5.13 3.94
N LEU A 135 4.97 4.24 3.96
CA LEU A 135 6.02 4.22 4.99
C LEU A 135 6.92 5.45 4.92
N GLY A 136 7.08 6.05 3.74
CA GLY A 136 7.81 7.31 3.56
C GLY A 136 9.29 7.23 3.96
N ASP A 137 9.95 6.08 3.80
CA ASP A 137 11.34 5.87 4.20
C ASP A 137 12.27 5.95 2.98
N ASP A 138 13.34 6.74 3.09
CA ASP A 138 14.29 7.03 2.00
C ASP A 138 14.96 5.77 1.43
N ARG A 139 15.10 4.72 2.24
CA ARG A 139 15.64 3.43 1.79
C ARG A 139 14.84 2.80 0.65
N ALA A 140 13.56 3.18 0.49
CA ALA A 140 12.69 2.68 -0.56
C ALA A 140 12.88 3.38 -1.91
N ILE A 141 13.53 4.54 -1.96
CA ILE A 141 13.64 5.36 -3.18
C ILE A 141 14.32 4.58 -4.31
N ASP A 142 15.53 4.10 -4.11
CA ASP A 142 16.27 3.36 -5.13
C ASP A 142 15.59 2.05 -5.54
N PRO A 143 15.06 1.21 -4.62
CA PRO A 143 14.27 0.05 -4.98
C PRO A 143 13.05 0.38 -5.85
N ILE A 144 12.28 1.40 -5.49
CA ILE A 144 11.10 1.83 -6.28
C ILE A 144 11.53 2.42 -7.63
N ALA A 145 12.62 3.20 -7.67
CA ALA A 145 13.13 3.77 -8.92
C ALA A 145 13.56 2.67 -9.94
N ARG A 146 14.01 1.50 -9.47
CA ARG A 146 14.29 0.37 -10.37
C ARG A 146 13.03 -0.16 -11.05
N VAL A 147 11.89 -0.14 -10.36
CA VAL A 147 10.58 -0.55 -10.90
C VAL A 147 10.18 0.29 -12.12
N LEU A 148 10.64 1.54 -12.22
CA LEU A 148 10.37 2.39 -13.40
C LEU A 148 11.01 1.86 -14.69
N LYS A 149 11.94 0.89 -14.61
CA LYS A 149 12.57 0.25 -15.76
C LYS A 149 11.81 -0.98 -16.25
N GLU A 150 10.81 -1.43 -15.51
CA GLU A 150 9.95 -2.55 -15.90
C GLU A 150 9.04 -2.16 -17.07
N ASN A 151 8.49 -3.17 -17.76
CA ASN A 151 7.64 -2.92 -18.93
C ASN A 151 6.17 -2.68 -18.57
N ASP A 152 5.74 -2.96 -17.34
CA ASP A 152 4.34 -2.81 -16.95
C ASP A 152 4.02 -1.37 -16.54
N TYR A 153 3.12 -0.72 -17.28
CA TYR A 153 2.76 0.69 -17.05
C TYR A 153 1.96 0.92 -15.76
N LEU A 154 1.21 -0.10 -15.28
CA LEU A 154 0.47 0.01 -14.01
C LEU A 154 1.47 0.02 -12.86
N LEU A 155 2.43 -0.88 -12.88
CA LEU A 155 3.48 -0.95 -11.86
C LEU A 155 4.34 0.33 -11.86
N LYS A 156 4.75 0.82 -13.05
CA LYS A 156 5.43 2.13 -13.17
C LYS A 156 4.59 3.26 -12.58
N SER A 157 3.29 3.28 -12.85
CA SER A 157 2.37 4.29 -12.33
C SER A 157 2.28 4.26 -10.80
N CYS A 158 2.24 3.05 -10.19
CA CYS A 158 2.34 2.89 -8.74
C CYS A 158 3.68 3.42 -8.21
N ALA A 159 4.80 3.09 -8.87
CA ALA A 159 6.14 3.52 -8.48
C ALA A 159 6.30 5.04 -8.50
N VAL A 160 5.88 5.69 -9.58
CA VAL A 160 5.91 7.16 -9.72
C VAL A 160 5.11 7.83 -8.60
N ARG A 161 3.91 7.33 -8.33
CA ARG A 161 3.04 7.87 -7.27
C ARG A 161 3.66 7.71 -5.89
N SER A 162 4.28 6.57 -5.62
CA SER A 162 4.91 6.27 -4.33
C SER A 162 6.18 7.08 -4.11
N LEU A 163 7.02 7.28 -5.13
CA LEU A 163 8.14 8.20 -5.07
C LEU A 163 7.70 9.63 -4.77
N GLY A 164 6.59 10.08 -5.38
CA GLY A 164 5.98 11.37 -5.07
C GLY A 164 5.44 11.49 -3.64
N LYS A 165 4.96 10.40 -3.03
CA LYS A 165 4.53 10.35 -1.62
C LYS A 165 5.72 10.43 -0.65
N ILE A 166 6.82 9.74 -0.94
CA ILE A 166 8.06 9.83 -0.15
C ILE A 166 8.56 11.27 -0.15
N GLY A 167 8.48 11.94 -1.29
CA GLY A 167 8.67 13.39 -1.38
C GLY A 167 10.12 13.86 -1.31
N ASP A 168 11.09 12.98 -1.43
CA ASP A 168 12.52 13.29 -1.36
C ASP A 168 13.11 13.69 -2.73
N ASP A 169 14.05 14.64 -2.71
CA ASP A 169 14.75 15.12 -3.90
C ASP A 169 15.57 14.06 -4.62
N ALA A 170 15.97 12.99 -3.94
CA ALA A 170 16.67 11.86 -4.55
C ALA A 170 15.82 11.17 -5.63
N ALA A 171 14.47 11.25 -5.53
CA ALA A 171 13.55 10.68 -6.51
C ALA A 171 13.40 11.54 -7.79
N VAL A 172 13.82 12.81 -7.78
CA VAL A 172 13.51 13.77 -8.85
C VAL A 172 14.04 13.32 -10.21
N GLU A 173 15.27 12.81 -10.32
CA GLU A 173 15.84 12.37 -11.60
C GLU A 173 15.11 11.17 -12.21
N SER A 174 14.75 10.20 -11.38
CA SER A 174 13.97 9.03 -11.81
C SER A 174 12.57 9.44 -12.28
N LEU A 175 11.92 10.35 -11.56
CA LEU A 175 10.62 10.91 -11.94
C LEU A 175 10.69 11.77 -13.20
N ALA A 176 11.76 12.55 -13.36
CA ALA A 176 11.97 13.36 -14.58
C ALA A 176 12.11 12.48 -15.83
N SER A 177 12.82 11.35 -15.72
CA SER A 177 12.90 10.37 -16.80
C SER A 177 11.53 9.83 -17.19
N SER A 178 10.63 9.66 -16.22
CA SER A 178 9.25 9.18 -16.40
C SER A 178 8.32 10.21 -17.10
N LEU A 179 8.71 11.48 -17.21
CA LEU A 179 7.98 12.47 -18.02
C LEU A 179 7.99 12.15 -19.52
N LYS A 180 8.91 11.28 -19.98
CA LYS A 180 9.07 10.84 -21.37
C LYS A 180 8.60 9.39 -21.58
N ASP A 181 7.91 8.78 -20.59
CA ASP A 181 7.41 7.40 -20.70
C ASP A 181 6.37 7.27 -21.81
N GLU A 182 6.32 6.11 -22.47
CA GLU A 182 5.34 5.82 -23.53
C GLU A 182 3.90 5.90 -23.00
N SER A 183 3.66 5.48 -21.76
CA SER A 183 2.36 5.53 -21.12
C SER A 183 1.99 6.95 -20.68
N TYR A 184 0.89 7.45 -21.23
CA TYR A 184 0.31 8.74 -20.81
C TYR A 184 0.06 8.82 -19.30
N LEU A 185 -0.42 7.73 -18.70
CA LEU A 185 -0.69 7.65 -17.26
C LEU A 185 0.59 7.85 -16.44
N VAL A 186 1.70 7.23 -16.86
CA VAL A 186 3.00 7.37 -16.20
C VAL A 186 3.51 8.82 -16.29
N ARG A 187 3.42 9.44 -17.49
CA ARG A 187 3.84 10.85 -17.66
C ARG A 187 3.06 11.81 -16.76
N VAL A 188 1.72 11.67 -16.72
CA VAL A 188 0.84 12.53 -15.89
C VAL A 188 1.15 12.35 -14.41
N ASN A 189 1.33 11.11 -13.95
CA ASN A 189 1.68 10.83 -12.57
C ASN A 189 3.08 11.37 -12.21
N ALA A 190 4.05 11.29 -13.13
CA ALA A 190 5.39 11.86 -12.94
C ALA A 190 5.35 13.39 -12.77
N ALA A 191 4.59 14.09 -13.61
CA ALA A 191 4.41 15.53 -13.46
C ALA A 191 3.78 15.91 -12.10
N ASN A 192 2.75 15.17 -11.68
CA ASN A 192 2.10 15.38 -10.38
C ASN A 192 3.05 15.09 -9.21
N ALA A 193 3.84 14.00 -9.28
CA ALA A 193 4.82 13.63 -8.28
C ALA A 193 5.90 14.71 -8.12
N LEU A 194 6.49 15.18 -9.22
CA LEU A 194 7.47 16.28 -9.22
C LEU A 194 6.88 17.58 -8.63
N GLY A 195 5.62 17.90 -9.00
CA GLY A 195 4.91 19.04 -8.40
C GLY A 195 4.64 18.88 -6.90
N THR A 196 4.57 17.64 -6.40
CA THR A 196 4.38 17.34 -4.97
C THR A 196 5.69 17.49 -4.20
N ILE A 197 6.81 16.97 -4.72
CA ILE A 197 8.15 17.16 -4.17
C ILE A 197 8.45 18.66 -4.06
N GLY A 198 8.23 19.41 -5.12
CA GLY A 198 8.21 20.86 -5.07
C GLY A 198 9.57 21.52 -4.95
N SER A 199 10.65 20.84 -5.30
CA SER A 199 12.00 21.39 -5.28
C SER A 199 12.33 22.21 -6.53
N GLU A 200 13.38 23.05 -6.44
CA GLU A 200 13.89 23.79 -7.61
C GLU A 200 14.33 22.86 -8.74
N LYS A 201 14.92 21.71 -8.39
CA LYS A 201 15.33 20.68 -9.36
C LYS A 201 14.12 20.10 -10.11
N ALA A 202 13.03 19.80 -9.39
CA ALA A 202 11.77 19.32 -10.00
C ALA A 202 11.17 20.40 -10.91
N LEU A 203 11.21 21.68 -10.51
CA LEU A 203 10.72 22.81 -11.30
C LEU A 203 11.45 22.91 -12.66
N LEU A 204 12.76 22.71 -12.65
CA LEU A 204 13.57 22.75 -13.88
C LEU A 204 13.09 21.71 -14.89
N TYR A 205 12.95 20.45 -14.46
CA TYR A 205 12.49 19.36 -15.34
C TYR A 205 11.05 19.55 -15.83
N LEU A 206 10.16 20.09 -14.99
CA LEU A 206 8.78 20.37 -15.40
C LEU A 206 8.71 21.46 -16.47
N LYS A 207 9.53 22.52 -16.38
CA LYS A 207 9.62 23.58 -17.39
C LYS A 207 10.18 23.05 -18.70
N GLU A 208 11.27 22.27 -18.66
CA GLU A 208 11.83 21.62 -19.86
C GLU A 208 10.79 20.71 -20.54
N ALA A 209 10.06 19.91 -19.76
CA ALA A 209 8.99 19.07 -20.29
C ALA A 209 7.88 19.89 -20.94
N LEU A 210 7.49 21.02 -20.36
CA LEU A 210 6.45 21.90 -20.94
C LEU A 210 6.91 22.53 -22.25
N GLU A 211 8.18 22.97 -22.35
CA GLU A 211 8.74 23.54 -23.59
C GLU A 211 8.83 22.51 -24.73
N THR A 212 9.08 21.24 -24.38
CA THR A 212 9.21 20.14 -25.36
C THR A 212 7.90 19.45 -25.69
N SER A 213 6.83 19.70 -24.93
CA SER A 213 5.51 19.05 -25.09
C SER A 213 4.67 19.60 -26.28
N ASN A 214 5.23 20.49 -27.12
CA ASN A 214 4.53 21.05 -28.26
C ASN A 214 3.99 19.97 -29.20
N GLY A 215 2.66 19.81 -29.22
CA GLY A 215 1.94 18.78 -30.01
C GLY A 215 1.48 17.56 -29.20
N GLU A 216 1.78 17.47 -27.91
CA GLU A 216 1.15 16.52 -27.00
C GLU A 216 -0.27 16.97 -26.59
N SER A 217 -0.99 16.15 -25.81
CA SER A 217 -2.35 16.48 -25.42
C SER A 217 -2.40 17.74 -24.55
N HIS A 218 -3.38 18.60 -24.80
CA HIS A 218 -3.67 19.80 -23.97
C HIS A 218 -3.80 19.47 -22.47
N GLU A 219 -4.23 18.24 -22.14
CA GLU A 219 -4.38 17.77 -20.77
C GLU A 219 -3.03 17.55 -20.07
N PHE A 220 -2.02 17.02 -20.80
CA PHE A 220 -0.67 16.86 -20.25
C PHE A 220 -0.01 18.20 -19.99
N GLU A 221 -0.09 19.13 -20.95
CA GLU A 221 0.41 20.50 -20.75
C GLU A 221 -0.27 21.19 -19.55
N SER A 222 -1.58 21.03 -19.40
CA SER A 222 -2.33 21.56 -18.24
C SER A 222 -1.82 20.96 -16.93
N THR A 223 -1.45 19.66 -16.92
CA THR A 223 -0.90 19.00 -15.76
C THR A 223 0.48 19.55 -15.42
N LEU A 224 1.37 19.74 -16.40
CA LEU A 224 2.68 20.36 -16.22
C LEU A 224 2.54 21.77 -15.65
N LYS A 225 1.67 22.60 -16.22
CA LYS A 225 1.39 23.98 -15.73
C LYS A 225 0.91 23.99 -14.29
N ARG A 226 0.01 23.06 -13.90
CA ARG A 226 -0.46 22.92 -12.52
C ARG A 226 0.67 22.52 -11.56
N ALA A 227 1.53 21.58 -11.99
CA ALA A 227 2.67 21.14 -11.18
C ALA A 227 3.67 22.28 -10.98
N ILE A 228 3.99 23.06 -12.01
CA ILE A 228 4.84 24.25 -11.95
C ILE A 228 4.25 25.29 -11.00
N ASN A 229 2.96 25.62 -11.15
CA ASN A 229 2.28 26.61 -10.30
C ASN A 229 2.29 26.18 -8.84
N LYS A 230 2.13 24.88 -8.54
CA LYS A 230 2.19 24.36 -7.17
C LYS A 230 3.55 24.60 -6.49
N ILE A 231 4.63 24.62 -7.27
CA ILE A 231 5.98 24.89 -6.76
C ILE A 231 6.22 26.39 -6.61
N THR A 232 5.82 27.19 -7.61
CA THR A 232 6.10 28.63 -7.65
C THR A 232 5.19 29.48 -6.77
N SER A 233 4.07 28.93 -6.28
CA SER A 233 3.12 29.63 -5.39
C SER A 233 3.39 29.37 -3.89
N LYS A 234 4.45 28.63 -3.53
CA LYS A 234 4.95 28.49 -2.17
C LYS A 234 5.95 29.60 -1.83
#